data_bf2bf73e9d4d1878b9bce4754ecadf92
#
_entry.id   bf2bf73e9d4d1878b9bce4754ecadf92
#
_cell.length_a   1.000
_cell.length_b   1.000
_cell.length_c   1.000
_cell.angle_alpha   90.00
_cell.angle_beta   90.00
_cell.angle_gamma   90.00
#
_symmetry.space_group_name_H-M   'P 1'
#
loop_
_entity.id
_entity.type
_entity.pdbx_description
1 polymer ?
#
loop_
_entity_poly.entity_id
_entity_poly.type
_entity_poly.pdbx_seq_one_letter_code
_entity_poly.pdbx_strand_id
1 'polypeptide(L)'
;MIEVSEILQTIRMVSEQHFDIRTITMGISLLDCKKNTDRETAQAVYDKVTRLARDLVRVGGELESELGVPIVNKRVSVTPVGMICGDDPVAIAVALDEAAGAVGVNFIGGYGALMHKGATRAEETLLDSMPEAFSKTARLCGSVNVGSTRSGINMDAVRKMGQVIKRTAELTADTDGFGCAKIVVFANAVEDNPFMAGAFHGVGEPECVVNVGVSGPGVVQR
;
A
#
# COMPACT_ATOMS: atom_id res chain seq x y z
N MET A 1 -1.05 -31.22 12.37
CA MET A 1 -2.42 -31.77 12.58
C MET A 1 -3.11 -30.76 13.44
N ILE A 2 -4.21 -30.17 12.96
CA ILE A 2 -4.95 -29.14 13.72
C ILE A 2 -5.68 -29.86 14.87
N GLU A 3 -5.53 -29.36 16.09
CA GLU A 3 -6.20 -29.95 17.25
C GLU A 3 -7.66 -29.46 17.35
N VAL A 4 -8.55 -30.28 17.92
CA VAL A 4 -9.98 -29.94 18.11
C VAL A 4 -10.13 -28.66 18.94
N SER A 5 -9.23 -28.42 19.91
CA SER A 5 -9.18 -27.18 20.72
C SER A 5 -8.91 -25.94 19.90
N GLU A 6 -8.07 -26.04 18.89
CA GLU A 6 -7.74 -24.90 17.96
C GLU A 6 -8.94 -24.58 17.06
N ILE A 7 -9.65 -25.61 16.58
CA ILE A 7 -10.89 -25.45 15.80
C ILE A 7 -11.96 -24.73 16.64
N LEU A 8 -12.18 -25.16 17.89
CA LEU A 8 -13.15 -24.54 18.78
C LEU A 8 -12.78 -23.08 19.14
N GLN A 9 -11.49 -22.78 19.31
CA GLN A 9 -11.03 -21.40 19.52
C GLN A 9 -11.28 -20.54 18.27
N THR A 10 -11.01 -21.07 17.08
CA THR A 10 -11.27 -20.37 15.82
C THR A 10 -12.77 -20.10 15.64
N ILE A 11 -13.64 -21.06 15.92
CA ILE A 11 -15.10 -20.87 15.87
C ILE A 11 -15.53 -19.77 16.84
N ARG A 12 -15.05 -19.76 18.07
CA ARG A 12 -15.34 -18.71 19.04
C ARG A 12 -14.83 -17.34 18.56
N MET A 13 -13.64 -17.29 18.01
CA MET A 13 -13.04 -16.08 17.48
C MET A 13 -13.92 -15.46 16.38
N VAL A 14 -14.42 -16.26 15.45
CA VAL A 14 -15.23 -15.78 14.31
C VAL A 14 -16.68 -15.53 14.71
N SER A 15 -17.34 -16.49 15.40
CA SER A 15 -18.80 -16.45 15.63
C SER A 15 -19.21 -15.66 16.87
N GLU A 16 -18.40 -15.68 17.93
CA GLU A 16 -18.72 -15.00 19.20
C GLU A 16 -17.96 -13.68 19.38
N GLN A 17 -16.71 -13.62 18.89
CA GLN A 17 -15.85 -12.45 19.08
C GLN A 17 -15.82 -11.54 17.86
N HIS A 18 -16.36 -11.99 16.72
CA HIS A 18 -16.40 -11.25 15.44
C HIS A 18 -15.03 -10.77 14.97
N PHE A 19 -14.01 -11.62 15.19
CA PHE A 19 -12.67 -11.38 14.66
C PHE A 19 -12.57 -11.92 13.23
N ASP A 20 -12.21 -11.04 12.31
CA ASP A 20 -11.83 -11.44 10.95
C ASP A 20 -10.36 -11.13 10.71
N ILE A 21 -9.72 -11.87 9.82
CA ILE A 21 -8.46 -11.47 9.23
C ILE A 21 -8.80 -10.40 8.20
N ARG A 22 -8.55 -9.14 8.56
CA ARG A 22 -8.91 -8.01 7.71
C ARG A 22 -8.08 -7.94 6.45
N THR A 23 -6.80 -8.29 6.57
CA THR A 23 -5.88 -8.25 5.44
C THR A 23 -4.67 -9.15 5.66
N ILE A 24 -4.16 -9.72 4.58
CA ILE A 24 -2.79 -10.19 4.47
C ILE A 24 -2.10 -9.23 3.50
N THR A 25 -1.01 -8.60 3.96
CA THR A 25 -0.24 -7.65 3.16
C THR A 25 1.20 -8.15 3.01
N MET A 26 1.64 -8.36 1.77
CA MET A 26 3.03 -8.65 1.48
C MET A 26 3.78 -7.35 1.27
N GLY A 27 4.73 -7.05 2.17
CA GLY A 27 5.66 -5.93 2.04
C GLY A 27 6.85 -6.34 1.17
N ILE A 28 7.22 -5.50 0.20
CA ILE A 28 8.32 -5.77 -0.75
C ILE A 28 9.21 -4.55 -0.84
N SER A 29 10.50 -4.72 -0.56
CA SER A 29 11.51 -3.69 -0.79
C SER A 29 11.78 -3.51 -2.29
N LEU A 30 11.76 -2.26 -2.76
CA LEU A 30 12.05 -1.89 -4.14
C LEU A 30 13.40 -1.17 -4.30
N LEU A 31 14.21 -1.07 -3.26
CA LEU A 31 15.45 -0.29 -3.28
C LEU A 31 16.45 -0.78 -4.35
N ASP A 32 16.50 -2.07 -4.62
CA ASP A 32 17.34 -2.70 -5.65
C ASP A 32 16.78 -2.56 -7.08
N CYS A 33 15.50 -2.14 -7.20
CA CYS A 33 14.85 -1.95 -8.49
C CYS A 33 15.25 -0.63 -9.16
N LYS A 34 15.85 0.31 -8.44
CA LYS A 34 16.27 1.60 -9.00
C LYS A 34 17.28 1.42 -10.13
N LYS A 35 16.97 1.98 -11.31
CA LYS A 35 17.80 1.95 -12.52
C LYS A 35 18.09 3.38 -12.99
N ASN A 36 18.73 3.49 -14.15
CA ASN A 36 19.10 4.78 -14.73
C ASN A 36 17.88 5.57 -15.25
N THR A 37 16.82 4.88 -15.67
CA THR A 37 15.57 5.48 -16.14
C THR A 37 14.39 4.92 -15.39
N ASP A 38 13.31 5.71 -15.25
CA ASP A 38 12.09 5.26 -14.58
C ASP A 38 11.39 4.13 -15.34
N ARG A 39 11.57 4.06 -16.66
CA ARG A 39 11.04 2.96 -17.47
C ARG A 39 11.74 1.63 -17.16
N GLU A 40 13.07 1.63 -17.02
CA GLU A 40 13.82 0.44 -16.58
C GLU A 40 13.50 0.09 -15.11
N THR A 41 13.34 1.09 -14.25
CA THR A 41 12.90 0.92 -12.86
C THR A 41 11.50 0.30 -12.82
N ALA A 42 10.56 0.77 -13.62
CA ALA A 42 9.20 0.25 -13.73
C ALA A 42 9.18 -1.24 -14.13
N GLN A 43 10.01 -1.63 -15.12
CA GLN A 43 10.13 -3.03 -15.50
C GLN A 43 10.70 -3.89 -14.37
N ALA A 44 11.75 -3.43 -13.68
CA ALA A 44 12.34 -4.15 -12.56
C ALA A 44 11.34 -4.28 -11.39
N VAL A 45 10.52 -3.26 -11.15
CA VAL A 45 9.45 -3.26 -10.14
C VAL A 45 8.37 -4.29 -10.51
N TYR A 46 7.90 -4.27 -11.75
CA TYR A 46 6.92 -5.24 -12.24
C TYR A 46 7.41 -6.68 -12.06
N ASP A 47 8.62 -6.97 -12.53
CA ASP A 47 9.22 -8.31 -12.45
C ASP A 47 9.40 -8.77 -11.00
N LYS A 48 9.83 -7.88 -10.11
CA LYS A 48 10.03 -8.21 -8.69
C LYS A 48 8.70 -8.48 -7.98
N VAL A 49 7.72 -7.61 -8.15
CA VAL A 49 6.41 -7.77 -7.50
C VAL A 49 5.71 -9.03 -7.99
N THR A 50 5.66 -9.25 -9.30
CA THR A 50 5.02 -10.45 -9.87
C THR A 50 5.72 -11.73 -9.45
N ARG A 51 7.05 -11.74 -9.36
CA ARG A 51 7.81 -12.90 -8.90
C ARG A 51 7.56 -13.24 -7.43
N LEU A 52 7.57 -12.23 -6.54
CA LEU A 52 7.45 -12.47 -5.11
C LEU A 52 6.00 -12.71 -4.68
N ALA A 53 5.03 -11.98 -5.23
CA ALA A 53 3.64 -12.05 -4.82
C ALA A 53 2.78 -13.04 -5.62
N ARG A 54 3.34 -13.81 -6.57
CA ARG A 54 2.61 -14.70 -7.49
C ARG A 54 1.66 -15.69 -6.80
N ASP A 55 2.05 -16.19 -5.62
CA ASP A 55 1.30 -17.20 -4.89
C ASP A 55 0.45 -16.63 -3.75
N LEU A 56 0.55 -15.33 -3.47
CA LEU A 56 -0.09 -14.69 -2.31
C LEU A 56 -1.61 -14.92 -2.27
N VAL A 57 -2.28 -14.71 -3.39
CA VAL A 57 -3.75 -14.82 -3.48
C VAL A 57 -4.18 -16.28 -3.39
N ARG A 58 -3.48 -17.19 -4.07
CA ARG A 58 -3.77 -18.63 -4.05
C ARG A 58 -3.61 -19.19 -2.63
N VAL A 59 -2.45 -18.97 -2.00
CA VAL A 59 -2.17 -19.44 -0.65
C VAL A 59 -3.13 -18.81 0.36
N GLY A 60 -3.44 -17.51 0.23
CA GLY A 60 -4.45 -16.86 1.06
C GLY A 60 -5.83 -17.52 0.95
N GLY A 61 -6.26 -17.94 -0.23
CA GLY A 61 -7.52 -18.65 -0.44
C GLY A 61 -7.49 -20.10 0.10
N GLU A 62 -6.35 -20.78 0.00
CA GLU A 62 -6.17 -22.09 0.61
C GLU A 62 -6.28 -22.04 2.14
N LEU A 63 -5.65 -21.01 2.76
CA LEU A 63 -5.74 -20.79 4.20
C LEU A 63 -7.17 -20.44 4.65
N GLU A 64 -7.90 -19.62 3.89
CA GLU A 64 -9.33 -19.35 4.18
C GLU A 64 -10.14 -20.66 4.21
N SER A 65 -9.88 -21.55 3.26
CA SER A 65 -10.59 -22.82 3.14
C SER A 65 -10.20 -23.82 4.24
N GLU A 66 -8.93 -23.86 4.61
CA GLU A 66 -8.38 -24.79 5.62
C GLU A 66 -8.77 -24.39 7.03
N LEU A 67 -8.68 -23.08 7.34
CA LEU A 67 -8.89 -22.55 8.69
C LEU A 67 -10.33 -22.12 8.95
N GLY A 68 -11.15 -21.96 7.91
CA GLY A 68 -12.51 -21.44 8.03
C GLY A 68 -12.59 -19.96 8.45
N VAL A 69 -11.48 -19.20 8.30
CA VAL A 69 -11.39 -17.78 8.67
C VAL A 69 -11.30 -16.94 7.40
N PRO A 70 -12.25 -16.03 7.16
CA PRO A 70 -12.21 -15.18 5.97
C PRO A 70 -11.03 -14.21 6.01
N ILE A 71 -10.32 -14.09 4.89
CA ILE A 71 -9.26 -13.07 4.66
C ILE A 71 -9.80 -12.04 3.68
N VAL A 72 -10.31 -10.94 4.21
CA VAL A 72 -11.08 -9.96 3.43
C VAL A 72 -10.28 -9.32 2.30
N ASN A 73 -9.00 -9.02 2.53
CA ASN A 73 -8.13 -8.41 1.53
C ASN A 73 -6.77 -9.12 1.46
N LYS A 74 -6.28 -9.33 0.24
CA LYS A 74 -4.90 -9.72 -0.08
C LYS A 74 -4.26 -8.52 -0.76
N ARG A 75 -3.15 -8.01 -0.21
CA ARG A 75 -2.52 -6.74 -0.64
C ARG A 75 -1.02 -6.88 -0.79
N VAL A 76 -0.46 -5.95 -1.56
CA VAL A 76 0.99 -5.71 -1.59
C VAL A 76 1.25 -4.30 -1.09
N SER A 77 2.31 -4.10 -0.33
CA SER A 77 2.89 -2.78 -0.02
C SER A 77 4.34 -2.74 -0.46
N VAL A 78 4.77 -1.63 -1.03
CA VAL A 78 6.14 -1.49 -1.50
C VAL A 78 6.83 -0.31 -0.83
N THR A 79 8.16 -0.27 -0.90
CA THR A 79 8.95 0.88 -0.47
C THR A 79 8.41 2.16 -1.12
N PRO A 80 8.30 3.29 -0.40
CA PRO A 80 7.84 4.54 -0.97
C PRO A 80 8.54 4.89 -2.28
N VAL A 81 7.78 4.98 -3.36
CA VAL A 81 8.30 5.17 -4.74
C VAL A 81 9.14 6.44 -4.86
N GLY A 82 8.85 7.48 -4.05
CA GLY A 82 9.66 8.70 -3.98
C GLY A 82 11.14 8.48 -3.69
N MET A 83 11.53 7.31 -3.16
CA MET A 83 12.92 6.96 -2.89
C MET A 83 13.65 6.38 -4.10
N ILE A 84 12.93 5.87 -5.09
CA ILE A 84 13.49 5.16 -6.25
C ILE A 84 13.17 5.84 -7.58
N CYS A 85 12.15 6.70 -7.67
CA CYS A 85 11.75 7.36 -8.90
C CYS A 85 12.73 8.47 -9.33
N GLY A 86 12.62 8.86 -10.59
CA GLY A 86 13.30 9.99 -11.21
C GLY A 86 12.30 11.03 -11.74
N ASP A 87 12.33 11.26 -13.06
CA ASP A 87 11.55 12.32 -13.72
C ASP A 87 10.18 11.85 -14.27
N ASP A 88 9.93 10.52 -14.38
CA ASP A 88 8.66 9.93 -14.86
C ASP A 88 8.10 8.87 -13.88
N PRO A 89 7.64 9.27 -12.70
CA PRO A 89 7.08 8.32 -11.72
C PRO A 89 5.80 7.62 -12.21
N VAL A 90 5.07 8.18 -13.19
CA VAL A 90 3.84 7.59 -13.73
C VAL A 90 4.11 6.23 -14.36
N ALA A 91 5.27 6.05 -15.00
CA ALA A 91 5.66 4.74 -15.55
C ALA A 91 5.74 3.66 -14.45
N ILE A 92 6.26 4.02 -13.27
CA ILE A 92 6.33 3.11 -12.11
C ILE A 92 4.92 2.85 -11.55
N ALA A 93 4.04 3.87 -11.50
CA ALA A 93 2.66 3.73 -11.07
C ALA A 93 1.89 2.70 -11.91
N VAL A 94 2.01 2.80 -13.23
CA VAL A 94 1.36 1.86 -14.16
C VAL A 94 1.91 0.46 -13.97
N ALA A 95 3.22 0.30 -13.86
CA ALA A 95 3.85 -1.01 -13.65
C ALA A 95 3.40 -1.68 -12.33
N LEU A 96 3.23 -0.90 -11.25
CA LEU A 96 2.70 -1.40 -9.97
C LEU A 96 1.24 -1.87 -10.11
N ASP A 97 0.39 -1.10 -10.80
CA ASP A 97 -1.01 -1.46 -11.02
C ASP A 97 -1.16 -2.70 -11.90
N GLU A 98 -0.37 -2.80 -12.97
CA GLU A 98 -0.30 -3.98 -13.85
C GLU A 98 0.19 -5.22 -13.08
N ALA A 99 1.24 -5.08 -12.25
CA ALA A 99 1.72 -6.16 -11.39
C ALA A 99 0.64 -6.61 -10.39
N ALA A 100 -0.07 -5.67 -9.76
CA ALA A 100 -1.18 -5.98 -8.86
C ALA A 100 -2.31 -6.74 -9.58
N GLY A 101 -2.60 -6.36 -10.82
CA GLY A 101 -3.54 -7.08 -11.69
C GLY A 101 -3.06 -8.49 -12.03
N ALA A 102 -1.80 -8.65 -12.39
CA ALA A 102 -1.21 -9.94 -12.76
C ALA A 102 -1.20 -10.95 -11.61
N VAL A 103 -0.93 -10.51 -10.37
CA VAL A 103 -0.95 -11.38 -9.18
C VAL A 103 -2.33 -11.50 -8.53
N GLY A 104 -3.31 -10.70 -8.96
CA GLY A 104 -4.71 -10.78 -8.52
C GLY A 104 -4.98 -10.17 -7.14
N VAL A 105 -4.08 -9.33 -6.60
CA VAL A 105 -4.30 -8.66 -5.32
C VAL A 105 -5.35 -7.54 -5.43
N ASN A 106 -6.00 -7.24 -4.30
CA ASN A 106 -7.03 -6.20 -4.25
C ASN A 106 -6.44 -4.80 -4.45
N PHE A 107 -5.31 -4.52 -3.78
CA PHE A 107 -4.65 -3.22 -3.78
C PHE A 107 -3.13 -3.38 -3.70
N ILE A 108 -2.41 -2.37 -4.22
CA ILE A 108 -0.98 -2.20 -4.06
C ILE A 108 -0.69 -0.78 -3.54
N GLY A 109 -0.02 -0.69 -2.40
CA GLY A 109 0.36 0.57 -1.76
C GLY A 109 1.84 0.87 -1.91
N GLY A 110 2.23 2.12 -1.64
CA GLY A 110 3.62 2.59 -1.67
C GLY A 110 3.90 3.66 -2.71
N TYR A 111 2.91 4.08 -3.52
CA TYR A 111 3.08 5.23 -4.40
C TYR A 111 3.03 6.52 -3.59
N GLY A 112 4.14 6.85 -2.93
CA GLY A 112 4.17 7.93 -1.95
C GLY A 112 5.56 8.42 -1.59
N ALA A 113 5.59 9.37 -0.63
CA ALA A 113 6.79 10.04 -0.17
C ALA A 113 6.76 10.33 1.34
N LEU A 114 7.94 10.45 1.96
CA LEU A 114 8.12 10.73 3.38
C LEU A 114 8.63 12.17 3.59
N MET A 115 7.76 13.15 3.44
CA MET A 115 8.09 14.58 3.36
C MET A 115 8.19 15.30 4.72
N HIS A 116 8.08 14.62 5.82
CA HIS A 116 8.05 15.23 7.16
C HIS A 116 9.36 15.95 7.56
N LYS A 117 10.48 15.66 6.88
CA LYS A 117 11.79 16.32 7.10
C LYS A 117 12.21 17.24 5.95
N GLY A 118 11.35 17.48 4.99
CA GLY A 118 11.63 18.16 3.73
C GLY A 118 11.36 17.25 2.54
N ALA A 119 11.49 17.79 1.34
CA ALA A 119 11.28 17.07 0.11
C ALA A 119 12.54 17.04 -0.75
N THR A 120 12.80 15.92 -1.38
CA THR A 120 13.73 15.82 -2.49
C THR A 120 13.02 16.21 -3.80
N ARG A 121 13.79 16.55 -4.85
CA ARG A 121 13.21 16.81 -6.18
C ARG A 121 12.40 15.62 -6.70
N ALA A 122 12.86 14.41 -6.48
CA ALA A 122 12.16 13.20 -6.89
C ALA A 122 10.79 13.05 -6.19
N GLU A 123 10.73 13.32 -4.89
CA GLU A 123 9.47 13.31 -4.13
C GLU A 123 8.51 14.40 -4.58
N GLU A 124 9.00 15.61 -4.90
CA GLU A 124 8.16 16.67 -5.46
C GLU A 124 7.59 16.27 -6.83
N THR A 125 8.42 15.71 -7.71
CA THR A 125 7.99 15.19 -9.01
C THR A 125 6.96 14.08 -8.86
N LEU A 126 7.15 13.17 -7.89
CA LEU A 126 6.16 12.13 -7.58
C LEU A 126 4.82 12.74 -7.17
N LEU A 127 4.81 13.73 -6.26
CA LEU A 127 3.55 14.38 -5.85
C LEU A 127 2.82 15.03 -7.01
N ASP A 128 3.55 15.72 -7.89
CA ASP A 128 2.98 16.33 -9.11
C ASP A 128 2.37 15.28 -10.06
N SER A 129 2.90 14.09 -10.07
CA SER A 129 2.43 12.98 -10.91
C SER A 129 1.22 12.23 -10.32
N MET A 130 0.95 12.33 -9.00
CA MET A 130 -0.11 11.57 -8.33
C MET A 130 -1.50 11.70 -8.99
N PRO A 131 -1.97 12.91 -9.38
CA PRO A 131 -3.28 13.03 -10.01
C PRO A 131 -3.40 12.22 -11.31
N GLU A 132 -2.38 12.25 -12.14
CA GLU A 132 -2.31 11.46 -13.37
C GLU A 132 -2.19 9.97 -13.07
N ALA A 133 -1.32 9.57 -12.15
CA ALA A 133 -1.14 8.19 -11.75
C ALA A 133 -2.44 7.56 -11.27
N PHE A 134 -3.18 8.23 -10.38
CA PHE A 134 -4.44 7.70 -9.83
C PHE A 134 -5.61 7.75 -10.82
N SER A 135 -5.57 8.59 -11.85
CA SER A 135 -6.56 8.56 -12.93
C SER A 135 -6.33 7.39 -13.89
N LYS A 136 -5.08 6.92 -14.03
CA LYS A 136 -4.69 5.84 -14.97
C LYS A 136 -4.69 4.45 -14.34
N THR A 137 -4.78 4.33 -13.02
CA THR A 137 -4.63 3.08 -12.28
C THR A 137 -5.90 2.70 -11.53
N ALA A 138 -6.12 1.41 -11.32
CA ALA A 138 -7.30 0.89 -10.64
C ALA A 138 -7.01 0.46 -9.19
N ARG A 139 -5.90 -0.23 -8.95
CA ARG A 139 -5.53 -0.86 -7.67
C ARG A 139 -4.46 -0.11 -6.90
N LEU A 140 -3.77 0.82 -7.55
CA LEU A 140 -2.68 1.58 -6.94
C LEU A 140 -3.23 2.51 -5.86
N CYS A 141 -2.58 2.48 -4.69
CA CYS A 141 -2.83 3.40 -3.59
C CYS A 141 -1.54 4.10 -3.20
N GLY A 142 -1.67 5.27 -2.59
CA GLY A 142 -0.50 6.03 -2.21
C GLY A 142 -0.68 6.85 -0.94
N SER A 143 0.45 7.24 -0.35
CA SER A 143 0.45 8.02 0.87
C SER A 143 1.59 9.02 0.94
N VAL A 144 1.36 10.12 1.64
CA VAL A 144 2.38 11.12 1.90
C VAL A 144 2.40 11.43 3.39
N ASN A 145 3.55 11.24 4.03
CA ASN A 145 3.74 11.63 5.43
C ASN A 145 4.25 13.07 5.50
N VAL A 146 3.40 13.99 5.97
CA VAL A 146 3.68 15.42 6.00
C VAL A 146 4.17 15.93 7.35
N GLY A 147 4.20 15.11 8.38
CA GLY A 147 4.62 15.53 9.71
C GLY A 147 5.04 14.39 10.62
N SER A 148 5.77 14.73 11.67
CA SER A 148 6.08 13.81 12.77
C SER A 148 6.23 14.58 14.08
N THR A 149 6.06 13.89 15.22
CA THR A 149 6.30 14.48 16.55
C THR A 149 7.73 15.00 16.70
N ARG A 150 8.68 14.44 15.96
CA ARG A 150 10.09 14.81 16.01
C ARG A 150 10.44 16.02 15.13
N SER A 151 9.83 16.14 13.95
CA SER A 151 10.16 17.20 12.95
C SER A 151 9.10 18.28 12.82
N GLY A 152 7.95 18.12 13.48
CA GLY A 152 6.80 19.01 13.28
C GLY A 152 6.05 18.70 11.98
N ILE A 153 5.27 19.66 11.50
CA ILE A 153 4.44 19.55 10.30
C ILE A 153 5.11 20.34 9.16
N ASN A 154 5.31 19.69 8.02
CA ASN A 154 5.75 20.35 6.79
C ASN A 154 4.55 21.02 6.10
N MET A 155 4.35 22.32 6.35
CA MET A 155 3.21 23.06 5.80
C MET A 155 3.23 23.22 4.29
N ASP A 156 4.40 23.18 3.66
CA ASP A 156 4.51 23.18 2.19
C ASP A 156 4.01 21.86 1.61
N ALA A 157 4.36 20.74 2.23
CA ALA A 157 3.81 19.43 1.85
C ALA A 157 2.29 19.37 2.06
N VAL A 158 1.76 19.91 3.16
CA VAL A 158 0.30 20.00 3.41
C VAL A 158 -0.39 20.79 2.29
N ARG A 159 0.13 21.99 1.96
CA ARG A 159 -0.41 22.81 0.88
C ARG A 159 -0.36 22.08 -0.47
N LYS A 160 0.76 21.45 -0.79
CA LYS A 160 0.93 20.67 -2.01
C LYS A 160 -0.07 19.53 -2.09
N MET A 161 -0.26 18.77 -1.01
CA MET A 161 -1.24 17.68 -0.96
C MET A 161 -2.68 18.17 -1.15
N GLY A 162 -3.04 19.34 -0.63
CA GLY A 162 -4.34 19.97 -0.93
C GLY A 162 -4.56 20.20 -2.43
N GLN A 163 -3.53 20.65 -3.14
CA GLN A 163 -3.58 20.83 -4.60
C GLN A 163 -3.65 19.51 -5.35
N VAL A 164 -2.86 18.51 -4.93
CA VAL A 164 -2.87 17.15 -5.48
C VAL A 164 -4.26 16.51 -5.36
N ILE A 165 -4.86 16.55 -4.16
CA ILE A 165 -6.20 16.00 -3.91
C ILE A 165 -7.24 16.68 -4.80
N LYS A 166 -7.23 18.02 -4.85
CA LYS A 166 -8.15 18.78 -5.72
C LYS A 166 -8.01 18.35 -7.18
N ARG A 167 -6.77 18.30 -7.69
CA ARG A 167 -6.51 17.92 -9.08
C ARG A 167 -6.88 16.46 -9.36
N THR A 168 -6.67 15.57 -8.40
CA THR A 168 -7.10 14.16 -8.51
C THR A 168 -8.62 14.06 -8.62
N ALA A 169 -9.36 14.81 -7.79
CA ALA A 169 -10.82 14.87 -7.86
C ALA A 169 -11.31 15.34 -9.22
N GLU A 170 -10.68 16.39 -9.78
CA GLU A 170 -11.00 16.90 -11.11
C GLU A 170 -10.75 15.87 -12.22
N LEU A 171 -9.61 15.17 -12.18
CA LEU A 171 -9.24 14.17 -13.19
C LEU A 171 -10.02 12.86 -13.09
N THR A 172 -10.66 12.59 -11.96
CA THR A 172 -11.46 11.38 -11.73
C THR A 172 -12.94 11.71 -11.47
N ALA A 173 -13.40 12.85 -11.97
CA ALA A 173 -14.78 13.31 -11.80
C ALA A 173 -15.82 12.38 -12.44
N ASP A 174 -15.44 11.67 -13.50
CA ASP A 174 -16.23 10.63 -14.17
C ASP A 174 -16.48 9.38 -13.33
N THR A 175 -15.67 9.19 -12.27
CA THR A 175 -15.80 8.12 -11.27
C THR A 175 -16.08 8.68 -9.86
N ASP A 176 -16.83 9.76 -9.77
CA ASP A 176 -17.20 10.45 -8.51
C ASP A 176 -15.98 10.84 -7.63
N GLY A 177 -14.85 11.14 -8.27
CA GLY A 177 -13.62 11.49 -7.58
C GLY A 177 -12.92 10.32 -6.88
N PHE A 178 -13.19 9.07 -7.31
CA PHE A 178 -12.67 7.86 -6.65
C PHE A 178 -11.14 7.82 -6.53
N GLY A 179 -10.40 8.52 -7.39
CA GLY A 179 -8.96 8.68 -7.25
C GLY A 179 -8.53 9.21 -5.88
N CYS A 180 -9.34 10.06 -5.25
CA CYS A 180 -9.05 10.60 -3.92
C CYS A 180 -9.15 9.56 -2.81
N ALA A 181 -9.98 8.51 -2.97
CA ALA A 181 -10.08 7.42 -2.01
C ALA A 181 -8.81 6.54 -1.94
N LYS A 182 -7.93 6.67 -2.93
CA LYS A 182 -6.64 5.98 -3.01
C LYS A 182 -5.48 6.74 -2.37
N ILE A 183 -5.71 7.95 -1.88
CA ILE A 183 -4.69 8.85 -1.32
C ILE A 183 -4.87 8.98 0.20
N VAL A 184 -3.78 8.79 0.95
CA VAL A 184 -3.74 9.03 2.39
C VAL A 184 -2.67 10.06 2.71
N VAL A 185 -3.02 11.06 3.50
CA VAL A 185 -2.06 12.03 4.04
C VAL A 185 -1.85 11.70 5.51
N PHE A 186 -0.64 11.34 5.88
CA PHE A 186 -0.26 11.01 7.25
C PHE A 186 0.43 12.15 7.96
N ALA A 187 0.19 12.23 9.26
CA ALA A 187 1.08 12.86 10.21
C ALA A 187 1.51 11.78 11.21
N ASN A 188 2.80 11.69 11.48
CA ASN A 188 3.38 10.73 12.40
C ASN A 188 3.18 9.27 11.97
N ALA A 189 3.31 8.99 10.67
CA ALA A 189 3.30 7.62 10.17
C ALA A 189 4.41 6.80 10.83
N VAL A 190 4.11 5.54 11.13
CA VAL A 190 5.11 4.56 11.59
C VAL A 190 6.13 4.25 10.51
N GLU A 191 7.27 3.64 10.89
CA GLU A 191 8.35 3.35 9.96
C GLU A 191 7.97 2.33 8.88
N ASP A 192 7.11 1.37 9.23
CA ASP A 192 6.47 0.41 8.31
C ASP A 192 4.96 0.43 8.54
N ASN A 193 4.17 0.60 7.49
CA ASN A 193 2.71 0.63 7.58
C ASN A 193 2.08 -0.33 6.57
N PRO A 194 1.77 -1.58 6.97
CA PRO A 194 1.22 -2.57 6.05
C PRO A 194 -0.28 -2.44 5.80
N PHE A 195 -0.97 -1.43 6.38
CA PHE A 195 -2.43 -1.37 6.38
C PHE A 195 -3.00 -0.19 5.60
N MET A 196 -4.26 -0.36 5.14
CA MET A 196 -5.09 0.65 4.50
C MET A 196 -4.59 1.07 3.11
N ALA A 197 -5.22 2.07 2.51
CA ALA A 197 -4.81 2.66 1.24
C ALA A 197 -3.44 3.36 1.34
N GLY A 198 -3.04 3.78 2.54
CA GLY A 198 -1.74 4.38 2.81
C GLY A 198 -0.60 3.41 3.08
N ALA A 199 -0.77 2.11 2.80
CA ALA A 199 0.25 1.11 3.07
C ALA A 199 1.56 1.41 2.32
N PHE A 200 2.68 1.22 3.02
CA PHE A 200 4.02 1.23 2.45
C PHE A 200 4.94 0.30 3.24
N HIS A 201 5.96 -0.20 2.59
CA HIS A 201 6.98 -1.06 3.18
C HIS A 201 8.17 -0.22 3.66
N GLY A 202 8.53 -0.36 4.92
CA GLY A 202 9.60 0.41 5.55
C GLY A 202 10.98 0.07 4.99
N VAL A 203 11.87 1.06 4.91
CA VAL A 203 13.24 0.85 4.41
C VAL A 203 14.13 0.04 5.34
N GLY A 204 13.77 -0.06 6.62
CA GLY A 204 14.47 -0.87 7.62
C GLY A 204 14.02 -2.33 7.65
N GLU A 205 12.98 -2.67 6.90
CA GLU A 205 12.39 -3.99 6.88
C GLU A 205 13.13 -4.95 5.93
N PRO A 206 12.99 -6.28 6.12
CA PRO A 206 13.53 -7.29 5.20
C PRO A 206 13.03 -7.11 3.76
N GLU A 207 13.70 -7.75 2.80
CA GLU A 207 13.34 -7.67 1.38
C GLU A 207 11.87 -8.01 1.10
N CYS A 208 11.33 -8.99 1.83
CA CYS A 208 9.94 -9.40 1.71
C CYS A 208 9.41 -9.87 3.07
N VAL A 209 8.26 -9.35 3.48
CA VAL A 209 7.57 -9.73 4.72
C VAL A 209 6.09 -9.96 4.46
N VAL A 210 5.44 -10.76 5.30
CA VAL A 210 3.99 -10.93 5.28
C VAL A 210 3.42 -10.43 6.61
N ASN A 211 2.53 -9.45 6.52
CA ASN A 211 1.83 -8.86 7.66
C ASN A 211 0.38 -9.32 7.69
N VAL A 212 -0.11 -9.70 8.86
CA VAL A 212 -1.50 -10.09 9.07
C VAL A 212 -2.20 -9.04 9.91
N GLY A 213 -3.26 -8.46 9.37
CA GLY A 213 -4.09 -7.48 10.06
C GLY A 213 -5.39 -8.09 10.54
N VAL A 214 -5.61 -8.06 11.85
CA VAL A 214 -6.84 -8.55 12.49
C VAL A 214 -7.81 -7.39 12.71
N SER A 215 -9.12 -7.62 12.55
CA SER A 215 -10.15 -6.62 12.81
C SER A 215 -10.22 -6.30 14.31
N GLY A 216 -10.00 -5.01 14.66
CA GLY A 216 -10.02 -4.52 16.05
C GLY A 216 -11.39 -4.17 16.62
N PRO A 217 -12.43 -3.75 15.84
CA PRO A 217 -13.71 -3.29 16.39
C PRO A 217 -14.40 -4.30 17.30
N GLY A 218 -14.34 -5.60 16.99
CA GLY A 218 -14.91 -6.65 17.82
C GLY A 218 -14.24 -6.82 19.20
N VAL A 219 -12.99 -6.35 19.34
CA VAL A 219 -12.23 -6.40 20.62
C VAL A 219 -12.58 -5.21 21.50
N VAL A 220 -12.80 -4.04 20.89
CA VAL A 220 -13.00 -2.77 21.63
C VAL A 220 -14.44 -2.65 22.16
N GLN A 221 -15.39 -3.39 21.61
CA GLN A 221 -16.79 -3.40 22.06
C GLN A 221 -17.03 -4.20 23.37
N ARG A 222 -16.03 -4.82 23.95
CA ARG A 222 -16.07 -5.54 25.22
C ARG A 222 -15.22 -4.85 26.27
#